data_6e726293a5bc64460205103420d58b0a
#
_entry.id   6e726293a5bc64460205103420d58b0a
#
_cell.length_a   1.000
_cell.length_b   1.000
_cell.length_c   1.000
_cell.angle_alpha   90.00
_cell.angle_beta   90.00
_cell.angle_gamma   90.00
#
_symmetry.space_group_name_H-M   'P 1'
#
loop_
_entity.id
_entity.type
_entity.pdbx_description
1 polymer ?
#
loop_
_entity_poly.entity_id
_entity_poly.type
_entity_poly.pdbx_seq_one_letter_code
_entity_poly.pdbx_strand_id
1 'polypeptide(L)'
;RLIIVFSLLRQAMGLQQSPPNQIIISLSLILTFFIMQPYGQKAWDDGINPYMQEKITYQEALKKGVAPFKDFMIKNTRETDLALFYRIKKETNPKNIEDVQLTLLMPAFIISELRTAFEIGFLIFLPFLVIDIIVASILMSLGMMMLPPVMISLPFK
;
A
#
# COMPACT_ATOMS: atom_id res chain seq x y z
N ARG A 1 -0.23 -1.87 0.52
CA ARG A 1 -1.16 -0.72 0.51
C ARG A 1 -2.61 -1.17 0.38
N LEU A 2 -3.00 -1.87 -0.72
CA LEU A 2 -4.39 -2.21 -1.06
C LEU A 2 -5.13 -2.99 0.05
N ILE A 3 -4.53 -4.06 0.59
CA ILE A 3 -5.15 -4.87 1.65
C ILE A 3 -5.52 -4.03 2.86
N ILE A 4 -4.62 -3.14 3.28
CA ILE A 4 -4.83 -2.28 4.46
C ILE A 4 -5.96 -1.28 4.17
N VAL A 5 -5.92 -0.62 3.01
CA VAL A 5 -6.96 0.35 2.62
C VAL A 5 -8.34 -0.30 2.55
N PHE A 6 -8.47 -1.47 1.92
CA PHE A 6 -9.74 -2.20 1.86
C PHE A 6 -10.22 -2.67 3.24
N SER A 7 -9.29 -3.11 4.10
CA SER A 7 -9.64 -3.49 5.47
C SER A 7 -10.14 -2.29 6.28
N LEU A 8 -9.50 -1.14 6.15
CA LEU A 8 -9.92 0.10 6.80
C LEU A 8 -11.24 0.62 6.25
N LEU A 9 -11.47 0.53 4.93
CA LEU A 9 -12.75 0.87 4.32
C LEU A 9 -13.89 0.00 4.87
N ARG A 10 -13.68 -1.31 4.96
CA ARG A 10 -14.65 -2.24 5.56
C ARG A 10 -14.99 -1.82 7.00
N GLN A 11 -13.98 -1.50 7.81
CA GLN A 11 -14.18 -1.05 9.19
C GLN A 11 -14.91 0.30 9.26
N ALA A 12 -14.55 1.26 8.40
CA ALA A 12 -15.19 2.56 8.35
C ALA A 12 -16.70 2.46 8.04
N MET A 13 -17.07 1.54 7.17
CA MET A 13 -18.48 1.25 6.87
C MET A 13 -19.21 0.51 7.99
N GLY A 14 -18.53 0.12 9.07
CA GLY A 14 -19.13 -0.63 10.18
C GLY A 14 -19.38 -2.12 9.88
N LEU A 15 -18.84 -2.63 8.79
CA LEU A 15 -18.98 -4.03 8.39
C LEU A 15 -17.92 -4.87 9.10
N GLN A 16 -18.35 -5.72 10.04
CA GLN A 16 -17.42 -6.48 10.88
C GLN A 16 -16.75 -7.64 10.13
N GLN A 17 -17.49 -8.36 9.27
CA GLN A 17 -17.02 -9.59 8.62
C GLN A 17 -17.33 -9.67 7.12
N SER A 18 -18.03 -8.73 6.56
CA SER A 18 -18.38 -8.72 5.13
C SER A 18 -17.77 -7.49 4.44
N PRO A 19 -17.05 -7.66 3.30
CA PRO A 19 -16.67 -8.94 2.69
C PRO A 19 -15.61 -9.71 3.51
N PRO A 20 -15.56 -11.06 3.40
CA PRO A 20 -14.55 -11.88 4.08
C PRO A 20 -13.12 -11.51 3.71
N ASN A 21 -12.16 -11.80 4.59
CA ASN A 21 -10.74 -11.47 4.35
C ASN A 21 -10.19 -12.08 3.06
N GLN A 22 -10.65 -13.29 2.69
CA GLN A 22 -10.25 -13.94 1.45
C GLN A 22 -10.58 -13.10 0.21
N ILE A 23 -11.76 -12.46 0.19
CA ILE A 23 -12.18 -11.60 -0.93
C ILE A 23 -11.28 -10.35 -0.99
N ILE A 24 -11.00 -9.72 0.15
CA ILE A 24 -10.11 -8.55 0.22
C ILE A 24 -8.70 -8.91 -0.26
N ILE A 25 -8.17 -10.05 0.17
CA ILE A 25 -6.85 -10.51 -0.23
C ILE A 25 -6.83 -10.83 -1.72
N SER A 26 -7.80 -11.59 -2.23
CA SER A 26 -7.87 -11.97 -3.64
C SER A 26 -7.99 -10.75 -4.55
N LEU A 27 -8.86 -9.80 -4.21
CA LEU A 27 -9.02 -8.56 -4.95
C LEU A 27 -7.73 -7.73 -4.94
N SER A 28 -7.08 -7.64 -3.79
CA SER A 28 -5.80 -6.91 -3.66
C SER A 28 -4.69 -7.56 -4.50
N LEU A 29 -4.64 -8.89 -4.57
CA LEU A 29 -3.67 -9.61 -5.40
C LEU A 29 -3.92 -9.37 -6.89
N ILE A 30 -5.17 -9.48 -7.34
CA ILE A 30 -5.55 -9.24 -8.74
C ILE A 30 -5.18 -7.81 -9.15
N LEU A 31 -5.54 -6.82 -8.33
CA LEU A 31 -5.20 -5.41 -8.60
C LEU A 31 -3.69 -5.17 -8.58
N THR A 32 -2.96 -5.79 -7.65
CA THR A 32 -1.51 -5.70 -7.60
C THR A 32 -0.88 -6.28 -8.85
N PHE A 33 -1.33 -7.44 -9.30
CA PHE A 33 -0.86 -8.06 -10.55
C PHE A 33 -1.11 -7.14 -11.75
N PHE A 34 -2.30 -6.56 -11.85
CA PHE A 34 -2.65 -5.61 -12.91
C PHE A 34 -1.75 -4.36 -12.90
N ILE A 35 -1.52 -3.77 -11.71
CA ILE A 35 -0.66 -2.59 -11.55
C ILE A 35 0.81 -2.92 -11.88
N MET A 36 1.27 -4.11 -11.50
CA MET A 36 2.66 -4.53 -11.68
C MET A 36 2.96 -5.11 -13.07
N GLN A 37 1.93 -5.35 -13.90
CA GLN A 37 2.08 -5.92 -15.25
C GLN A 37 3.13 -5.18 -16.11
N PRO A 38 3.13 -3.84 -16.24
CA PRO A 38 4.11 -3.14 -17.07
C PRO A 38 5.54 -3.28 -16.56
N TYR A 39 5.74 -3.37 -15.25
CA TYR A 39 7.06 -3.59 -14.66
C TYR A 39 7.55 -5.02 -14.86
N GLY A 40 6.64 -5.99 -14.72
CA GLY A 40 6.92 -7.41 -15.01
C GLY A 40 7.28 -7.62 -16.48
N GLN A 41 6.57 -6.96 -17.40
CA GLN A 41 6.85 -7.07 -18.83
C GLN A 41 8.22 -6.47 -19.18
N LYS A 42 8.58 -5.32 -18.63
CA LYS A 42 9.93 -4.75 -18.80
C LYS A 42 11.02 -5.68 -18.25
N ALA A 43 10.79 -6.27 -17.07
CA ALA A 43 11.74 -7.21 -16.49
C ALA A 43 11.94 -8.46 -17.38
N TRP A 44 10.88 -8.92 -18.03
CA TRP A 44 10.93 -10.01 -19.00
C TRP A 44 11.71 -9.63 -20.25
N ASP A 45 11.34 -8.50 -20.88
CA ASP A 45 11.91 -8.06 -22.16
C ASP A 45 13.39 -7.67 -22.06
N ASP A 46 13.77 -6.97 -20.98
CA ASP A 46 15.13 -6.44 -20.79
C ASP A 46 16.07 -7.41 -20.08
N GLY A 47 15.53 -8.32 -19.27
CA GLY A 47 16.31 -9.26 -18.45
C GLY A 47 16.19 -10.70 -18.88
N ILE A 48 15.01 -11.31 -18.74
CA ILE A 48 14.82 -12.76 -18.87
C ILE A 48 14.94 -13.20 -20.33
N ASN A 49 14.28 -12.53 -21.25
CA ASN A 49 14.27 -12.89 -22.67
C ASN A 49 15.66 -12.82 -23.31
N PRO A 50 16.48 -11.76 -23.15
CA PRO A 50 17.85 -11.73 -23.64
C PRO A 50 18.75 -12.79 -23.01
N TYR A 51 18.54 -13.16 -21.74
CA TYR A 51 19.25 -14.24 -21.09
C TYR A 51 18.91 -15.60 -21.71
N MET A 52 17.62 -15.88 -21.97
CA MET A 52 17.20 -17.12 -22.65
C MET A 52 17.74 -17.24 -24.08
N GLN A 53 18.04 -16.11 -24.72
CA GLN A 53 18.67 -16.04 -26.04
C GLN A 53 20.21 -16.05 -25.97
N GLU A 54 20.79 -16.31 -24.81
CA GLU A 54 22.24 -16.35 -24.56
C GLU A 54 22.99 -15.05 -24.95
N LYS A 55 22.26 -13.91 -25.01
CA LYS A 55 22.83 -12.61 -25.39
C LYS A 55 23.50 -11.86 -24.25
N ILE A 56 23.10 -12.15 -23.02
CA ILE A 56 23.61 -11.51 -21.81
C ILE A 56 23.95 -12.54 -20.74
N THR A 57 24.84 -12.15 -19.82
CA THR A 57 25.21 -12.98 -18.67
C THR A 57 24.11 -13.04 -17.63
N TYR A 58 24.12 -14.05 -16.76
CA TYR A 58 23.18 -14.18 -15.62
C TYR A 58 23.17 -12.92 -14.73
N GLN A 59 24.34 -12.35 -14.45
CA GLN A 59 24.47 -11.16 -13.62
C GLN A 59 23.81 -9.92 -14.26
N GLU A 60 23.98 -9.74 -15.56
CA GLU A 60 23.32 -8.68 -16.32
C GLU A 60 21.81 -8.87 -16.41
N ALA A 61 21.37 -10.11 -16.62
CA ALA A 61 19.95 -10.46 -16.64
C ALA A 61 19.28 -10.13 -15.30
N LEU A 62 19.91 -10.51 -14.20
CA LEU A 62 19.42 -10.20 -12.86
C LEU A 62 19.34 -8.70 -12.63
N LYS A 63 20.41 -7.95 -12.98
CA LYS A 63 20.44 -6.49 -12.83
C LYS A 63 19.34 -5.81 -13.64
N LYS A 64 19.17 -6.18 -14.90
CA LYS A 64 18.14 -5.62 -15.80
C LYS A 64 16.72 -6.05 -15.39
N GLY A 65 16.54 -7.30 -14.95
CA GLY A 65 15.26 -7.79 -14.50
C GLY A 65 14.76 -7.14 -13.19
N VAL A 66 15.69 -6.77 -12.29
CA VAL A 66 15.33 -6.10 -11.02
C VAL A 66 15.14 -4.59 -11.20
N ALA A 67 15.76 -3.97 -12.19
CA ALA A 67 15.72 -2.52 -12.39
C ALA A 67 14.29 -1.93 -12.44
N PRO A 68 13.32 -2.46 -13.18
CA PRO A 68 11.96 -1.93 -13.22
C PRO A 68 11.27 -1.94 -11.85
N PHE A 69 11.51 -2.97 -11.04
CA PHE A 69 10.96 -3.06 -9.68
C PHE A 69 11.65 -2.08 -8.73
N LYS A 70 12.96 -1.90 -8.87
CA LYS A 70 13.71 -0.89 -8.13
C LYS A 70 13.17 0.51 -8.42
N ASP A 71 12.93 0.84 -9.68
CA ASP A 71 12.36 2.12 -10.10
C ASP A 71 10.96 2.33 -9.53
N PHE A 72 10.13 1.29 -9.54
CA PHE A 72 8.80 1.34 -8.90
C PHE A 72 8.90 1.61 -7.41
N MET A 73 9.79 0.92 -6.69
CA MET A 73 9.98 1.13 -5.25
C MET A 73 10.47 2.55 -4.96
N ILE A 74 11.45 3.07 -5.70
CA ILE A 74 11.98 4.42 -5.51
C ILE A 74 10.88 5.46 -5.70
N LYS A 75 10.07 5.36 -6.75
CA LYS A 75 8.95 6.28 -7.02
C LYS A 75 7.88 6.30 -5.92
N ASN A 76 7.73 5.19 -5.21
CA ASN A 76 6.73 5.03 -4.14
C ASN A 76 7.34 5.11 -2.73
N THR A 77 8.62 5.41 -2.59
CA THR A 77 9.30 5.60 -1.31
C THR A 77 9.52 7.08 -1.06
N ARG A 78 9.16 7.55 0.13
CA ARG A 78 9.42 8.92 0.56
C ARG A 78 10.90 9.09 0.86
N GLU A 79 11.48 10.22 0.45
CA GLU A 79 12.88 10.53 0.71
C GLU A 79 13.22 10.51 2.21
N THR A 80 12.29 10.96 3.04
CA THR A 80 12.43 10.95 4.50
C THR A 80 12.56 9.55 5.07
N ASP A 81 11.80 8.59 4.54
CA ASP A 81 11.82 7.20 4.99
C ASP A 81 13.11 6.50 4.52
N LEU A 82 13.55 6.77 3.30
CA LEU A 82 14.82 6.27 2.77
C LEU A 82 16.01 6.83 3.56
N ALA A 83 16.04 8.15 3.80
CA ALA A 83 17.08 8.82 4.58
C ALA A 83 17.18 8.29 6.01
N LEU A 84 16.06 7.87 6.62
CA LEU A 84 16.05 7.24 7.93
C LEU A 84 16.90 5.97 7.97
N PHE A 85 16.75 5.08 6.96
CA PHE A 85 17.51 3.83 6.91
C PHE A 85 18.99 4.06 6.61
N TYR A 86 19.35 5.02 5.76
CA TYR A 86 20.75 5.42 5.55
C TYR A 86 21.38 5.93 6.85
N ARG A 87 20.65 6.74 7.61
CA ARG A 87 21.10 7.24 8.92
C ARG A 87 21.28 6.13 9.95
N ILE A 88 20.35 5.17 10.02
CA ILE A 88 20.46 4.00 10.92
C ILE A 88 21.72 3.19 10.60
N LYS A 89 22.01 3.00 9.32
CA LYS A 89 23.19 2.27 8.86
C LYS A 89 24.48 3.08 8.95
N LYS A 90 24.38 4.38 9.28
CA LYS A 90 25.51 5.35 9.31
C LYS A 90 26.20 5.49 7.95
N GLU A 91 25.45 5.35 6.87
CA GLU A 91 25.92 5.60 5.51
C GLU A 91 25.43 6.97 5.01
N THR A 92 26.15 7.55 4.05
CA THR A 92 25.75 8.80 3.41
C THR A 92 24.59 8.56 2.45
N ASN A 93 23.66 9.51 2.37
CA ASN A 93 22.57 9.45 1.41
C ASN A 93 23.12 9.37 -0.02
N PRO A 94 22.57 8.52 -0.87
CA PRO A 94 22.99 8.41 -2.26
C PRO A 94 22.69 9.71 -3.00
N LYS A 95 23.61 10.12 -3.86
CA LYS A 95 23.44 11.32 -4.71
C LYS A 95 22.58 11.02 -5.94
N ASN A 96 22.61 9.79 -6.42
CA ASN A 96 21.90 9.35 -7.61
C ASN A 96 20.97 8.18 -7.28
N ILE A 97 19.90 8.05 -8.07
CA ILE A 97 18.92 6.97 -7.97
C ILE A 97 19.58 5.59 -8.17
N GLU A 98 20.58 5.52 -9.04
CA GLU A 98 21.29 4.28 -9.35
C GLU A 98 22.07 3.73 -8.15
N ASP A 99 22.59 4.62 -7.30
CA ASP A 99 23.38 4.28 -6.11
C ASP A 99 22.55 3.80 -4.93
N VAL A 100 21.21 3.88 -5.01
CA VAL A 100 20.32 3.43 -3.94
C VAL A 100 20.47 1.93 -3.74
N GLN A 101 20.87 1.53 -2.53
CA GLN A 101 20.99 0.13 -2.15
C GLN A 101 19.61 -0.51 -1.98
N LEU A 102 19.38 -1.63 -2.66
CA LEU A 102 18.11 -2.35 -2.60
C LEU A 102 17.76 -2.80 -1.17
N THR A 103 18.78 -3.18 -0.39
CA THR A 103 18.65 -3.62 1.01
C THR A 103 18.10 -2.54 1.94
N LEU A 104 18.34 -1.26 1.65
CA LEU A 104 17.80 -0.12 2.41
C LEU A 104 16.50 0.39 1.80
N LEU A 105 16.35 0.27 0.48
CA LEU A 105 15.16 0.68 -0.23
C LEU A 105 13.94 -0.18 0.13
N MET A 106 14.10 -1.51 0.24
CA MET A 106 13.00 -2.42 0.55
C MET A 106 12.27 -2.06 1.84
N PRO A 107 12.94 -1.95 3.01
CA PRO A 107 12.26 -1.57 4.26
C PRO A 107 11.72 -0.14 4.22
N ALA A 108 12.43 0.80 3.59
CA ALA A 108 11.94 2.17 3.41
C ALA A 108 10.66 2.22 2.57
N PHE A 109 10.60 1.44 1.50
CA PHE A 109 9.42 1.28 0.66
C PHE A 109 8.23 0.72 1.45
N ILE A 110 8.44 -0.34 2.24
CA ILE A 110 7.38 -0.93 3.06
C ILE A 110 6.80 0.10 4.04
N ILE A 111 7.65 0.85 4.74
CA ILE A 111 7.21 1.89 5.68
C ILE A 111 6.45 3.01 4.94
N SER A 112 6.94 3.46 3.80
CA SER A 112 6.25 4.47 2.98
C SER A 112 4.87 3.98 2.50
N GLU A 113 4.77 2.72 2.09
CA GLU A 113 3.50 2.09 1.67
C GLU A 113 2.50 1.96 2.83
N LEU A 114 2.99 1.55 4.02
CA LEU A 114 2.17 1.48 5.23
C LEU A 114 1.66 2.86 5.63
N ARG A 115 2.53 3.86 5.69
CA ARG A 115 2.16 5.23 6.00
C ARG A 115 1.10 5.77 5.05
N THR A 116 1.29 5.59 3.75
CA THR A 116 0.32 6.01 2.74
C THR A 116 -1.02 5.27 2.89
N ALA A 117 -0.99 3.96 3.20
CA ALA A 117 -2.20 3.20 3.43
C ALA A 117 -2.99 3.72 4.64
N PHE A 118 -2.31 4.06 5.73
CA PHE A 118 -2.94 4.64 6.92
C PHE A 118 -3.46 6.06 6.67
N GLU A 119 -2.74 6.88 5.93
CA GLU A 119 -3.22 8.22 5.54
C GLU A 119 -4.50 8.14 4.71
N ILE A 120 -4.53 7.27 3.71
CA ILE A 120 -5.74 7.02 2.89
C ILE A 120 -6.87 6.48 3.77
N GLY A 121 -6.58 5.51 4.64
CA GLY A 121 -7.55 4.95 5.57
C GLY A 121 -8.14 6.00 6.50
N PHE A 122 -7.33 6.88 7.06
CA PHE A 122 -7.78 7.98 7.89
C PHE A 122 -8.75 8.91 7.13
N LEU A 123 -8.40 9.31 5.91
CA LEU A 123 -9.27 10.14 5.08
C LEU A 123 -10.60 9.47 4.73
N ILE A 124 -10.58 8.15 4.53
CA ILE A 124 -11.80 7.37 4.29
C ILE A 124 -12.69 7.32 5.53
N PHE A 125 -12.09 7.24 6.73
CA PHE A 125 -12.85 7.21 7.97
C PHE A 125 -13.58 8.51 8.27
N LEU A 126 -13.06 9.67 7.88
CA LEU A 126 -13.63 10.98 8.24
C LEU A 126 -15.10 11.13 7.89
N PRO A 127 -15.58 10.89 6.66
CA PRO A 127 -16.99 11.05 6.33
C PRO A 127 -17.88 10.07 7.09
N PHE A 128 -17.42 8.84 7.33
CA PHE A 128 -18.17 7.84 8.08
C PHE A 128 -18.23 8.15 9.58
N LEU A 129 -17.17 8.72 10.16
CA LEU A 129 -17.16 9.23 11.52
C LEU A 129 -18.16 10.38 11.70
N VAL A 130 -18.27 11.29 10.75
CA VAL A 130 -19.27 12.38 10.79
C VAL A 130 -20.67 11.81 10.83
N ILE A 131 -20.97 10.80 10.01
CA ILE A 131 -22.27 10.11 10.03
C ILE A 131 -22.52 9.47 11.40
N ASP A 132 -21.55 8.77 11.97
CA ASP A 132 -21.68 8.14 13.28
C ASP A 132 -21.93 9.16 14.40
N ILE A 133 -21.26 10.30 14.38
CA ILE A 133 -21.44 11.37 15.34
C ILE A 133 -22.84 12.00 15.23
N ILE A 134 -23.32 12.24 14.02
CA ILE A 134 -24.66 12.78 13.78
C ILE A 134 -25.73 11.83 14.31
N VAL A 135 -25.62 10.53 13.97
CA VAL A 135 -26.56 9.50 14.45
C VAL A 135 -26.49 9.38 15.98
N ALA A 136 -25.30 9.36 16.57
CA ALA A 136 -25.14 9.34 18.02
C ALA A 136 -25.81 10.54 18.71
N SER A 137 -25.65 11.74 18.15
CA SER A 137 -26.27 12.97 18.67
C SER A 137 -27.81 12.91 18.64
N ILE A 138 -28.38 12.39 17.54
CA ILE A 138 -29.81 12.19 17.38
C ILE A 138 -30.33 11.17 18.41
N LEU A 139 -29.65 10.02 18.54
CA LEU A 139 -30.04 8.98 19.49
C LEU A 139 -29.99 9.48 20.94
N MET A 140 -28.96 10.25 21.30
CA MET A 140 -28.89 10.85 22.64
C MET A 140 -30.02 11.86 22.90
N SER A 141 -30.37 12.68 21.92
CA SER A 141 -31.47 13.62 22.04
C SER A 141 -32.84 12.96 22.21
N LEU A 142 -32.99 11.74 21.66
CA LEU A 142 -34.20 10.93 21.82
C LEU A 142 -34.19 10.05 23.08
N GLY A 143 -33.16 10.16 23.92
CA GLY A 143 -33.02 9.35 25.14
C GLY A 143 -32.62 7.89 24.89
N MET A 144 -32.20 7.54 23.65
CA MET A 144 -31.83 6.17 23.26
C MET A 144 -30.33 5.92 23.47
N MET A 145 -29.81 6.13 24.68
CA MET A 145 -28.37 6.04 24.98
C MET A 145 -27.80 4.61 24.87
N MET A 146 -28.62 3.57 24.93
CA MET A 146 -28.21 2.16 24.90
C MET A 146 -28.04 1.60 23.48
N LEU A 147 -28.52 2.29 22.45
CA LEU A 147 -28.42 1.81 21.07
C LEU A 147 -27.02 2.15 20.50
N PRO A 148 -26.32 1.17 19.90
CA PRO A 148 -25.02 1.40 19.29
C PRO A 148 -25.15 2.28 18.03
N PRO A 149 -24.56 3.49 17.99
CA PRO A 149 -24.70 4.42 16.88
C PRO A 149 -24.18 3.85 15.56
N VAL A 150 -23.12 3.03 15.62
CA VAL A 150 -22.51 2.41 14.45
C VAL A 150 -23.48 1.50 13.69
N MET A 151 -24.31 0.74 14.39
CA MET A 151 -25.29 -0.15 13.76
C MET A 151 -26.46 0.61 13.14
N ILE A 152 -26.91 1.69 13.78
CA ILE A 152 -28.02 2.49 13.27
C ILE A 152 -27.57 3.38 12.10
N SER A 153 -26.32 3.76 12.06
CA SER A 153 -25.75 4.55 10.96
C SER A 153 -25.49 3.75 9.67
N LEU A 154 -25.46 2.41 9.74
CA LEU A 154 -25.20 1.54 8.59
C LEU A 154 -26.05 1.87 7.35
N PRO A 155 -27.37 2.10 7.42
CA PRO A 155 -28.17 2.45 6.25
C PRO A 155 -27.79 3.77 5.59
N PHE A 156 -27.09 4.65 6.30
CA PHE A 156 -26.67 5.97 5.82
C PHE A 156 -25.23 6.00 5.27
N LYS A 157 -24.49 4.90 5.42
CA LYS A 157 -23.12 4.71 4.92
C LYS A 157 -23.11 4.04 3.56
#